data_292c6b9f1ae163ff81a6a358ebcbff74
#
_entry.id   292c6b9f1ae163ff81a6a358ebcbff74
#
_cell.length_a   1.000
_cell.length_b   1.000
_cell.length_c   1.000
_cell.angle_alpha   90.00
_cell.angle_beta   90.00
_cell.angle_gamma   90.00
#
_symmetry.space_group_name_H-M   'P 1'
#
loop_
_entity.id
_entity.type
_entity.pdbx_description
1 polymer ?
#
loop_
_entity_poly.entity_id
_entity_poly.type
_entity_poly.pdbx_seq_one_letter_code
_entity_poly.pdbx_strand_id
1 'polypeptide(L)'
;MSIPLLPHNPDWFRQADLLIDDLGHLLGARALRLDHVGSTAVPGLIAKPKLHIDVTLAPGFSPAALSNDLLLYGYHDLGARFREDGVQMTRPAGPGPRSNERENQELIIAHRLCLCASDCPSPEQRRKFRDALRGDASLAGRYAALKRNLALKAGSPSDWETYNSGKTSFIEGVLSGEGMRLIQR
;
A
#
# COMPACT_ATOMS: atom_id res chain seq x y z
N MET A 1 -10.54 -16.48 -14.89
CA MET A 1 -9.26 -16.41 -14.13
C MET A 1 -9.48 -15.47 -12.96
N SER A 2 -9.03 -15.81 -11.74
CA SER A 2 -9.21 -15.00 -10.53
C SER A 2 -8.09 -13.97 -10.37
N ILE A 3 -8.30 -12.99 -9.48
CA ILE A 3 -7.26 -12.04 -9.09
C ILE A 3 -6.11 -12.81 -8.41
N PRO A 4 -4.85 -12.65 -8.84
CA PRO A 4 -3.73 -13.39 -8.29
C PRO A 4 -3.43 -12.96 -6.85
N LEU A 5 -3.53 -13.89 -5.91
CA LEU A 5 -3.11 -13.75 -4.53
C LEU A 5 -2.02 -14.76 -4.25
N LEU A 6 -0.86 -14.31 -3.81
CA LEU A 6 0.29 -15.14 -3.47
C LEU A 6 0.42 -15.30 -1.95
N PRO A 7 1.01 -16.41 -1.46
CA PRO A 7 1.48 -16.50 -0.08
C PRO A 7 2.39 -15.31 0.26
N HIS A 8 2.47 -15.00 1.55
CA HIS A 8 3.39 -13.97 2.00
C HIS A 8 4.83 -14.31 1.64
N ASN A 9 5.54 -13.35 1.06
CA ASN A 9 6.97 -13.45 0.81
C ASN A 9 7.72 -12.51 1.78
N PRO A 10 8.56 -13.04 2.69
CA PRO A 10 9.34 -12.23 3.63
C PRO A 10 10.21 -11.16 2.95
N ASP A 11 10.66 -11.40 1.72
CA ASP A 11 11.47 -10.45 0.95
C ASP A 11 10.74 -9.14 0.63
N TRP A 12 9.40 -9.11 0.73
CA TRP A 12 8.64 -7.87 0.56
C TRP A 12 8.98 -6.81 1.60
N PHE A 13 9.37 -7.20 2.83
CA PHE A 13 9.84 -6.25 3.84
C PHE A 13 11.15 -5.60 3.42
N ARG A 14 12.14 -6.42 3.05
CA ARG A 14 13.44 -5.92 2.59
C ARG A 14 13.29 -4.99 1.38
N GLN A 15 12.46 -5.38 0.40
CA GLN A 15 12.21 -4.53 -0.78
C GLN A 15 11.47 -3.23 -0.42
N ALA A 16 10.57 -3.27 0.55
CA ALA A 16 9.90 -2.07 1.03
C ALA A 16 10.88 -1.13 1.77
N ASP A 17 11.77 -1.68 2.59
CA ASP A 17 12.79 -0.90 3.30
C ASP A 17 13.74 -0.22 2.31
N LEU A 18 14.21 -0.93 1.28
CA LEU A 18 15.03 -0.35 0.21
C LEU A 18 14.29 0.76 -0.53
N LEU A 19 13.01 0.55 -0.86
CA LEU A 19 12.19 1.56 -1.52
C LEU A 19 11.98 2.79 -0.64
N ILE A 20 11.73 2.59 0.66
CA ILE A 20 11.56 3.68 1.63
C ILE A 20 12.87 4.48 1.78
N ASP A 21 14.00 3.81 1.82
CA ASP A 21 15.32 4.46 1.85
C ASP A 21 15.54 5.31 0.58
N ASP A 22 15.29 4.76 -0.60
CA ASP A 22 15.39 5.49 -1.86
C ASP A 22 14.49 6.72 -1.90
N LEU A 23 13.23 6.55 -1.48
CA LEU A 23 12.26 7.64 -1.42
C LEU A 23 12.65 8.69 -0.38
N GLY A 24 13.16 8.27 0.77
CA GLY A 24 13.63 9.17 1.82
C GLY A 24 14.74 10.10 1.33
N HIS A 25 15.70 9.56 0.59
CA HIS A 25 16.76 10.36 -0.01
C HIS A 25 16.23 11.26 -1.15
N LEU A 26 15.36 10.72 -2.01
CA LEU A 26 14.80 11.46 -3.14
C LEU A 26 13.92 12.63 -2.68
N LEU A 27 13.12 12.42 -1.65
CA LEU A 27 12.15 13.39 -1.19
C LEU A 27 12.74 14.37 -0.14
N GLY A 28 13.72 13.92 0.64
CA GLY A 28 14.35 14.73 1.67
C GLY A 28 13.32 15.35 2.63
N ALA A 29 13.45 16.63 2.93
CA ALA A 29 12.55 17.35 3.84
C ALA A 29 11.09 17.47 3.37
N ARG A 30 10.77 17.07 2.13
CA ARG A 30 9.39 17.04 1.61
C ARG A 30 8.57 15.90 2.20
N ALA A 31 9.19 14.81 2.61
CA ALA A 31 8.52 13.69 3.24
C ALA A 31 8.60 13.81 4.76
N LEU A 32 7.44 13.96 5.40
CA LEU A 32 7.33 13.88 6.86
C LEU A 32 7.43 12.42 7.33
N ARG A 33 6.83 11.50 6.56
CA ARG A 33 6.76 10.09 6.91
C ARG A 33 6.59 9.20 5.67
N LEU A 34 7.22 8.03 5.71
CA LEU A 34 7.10 6.96 4.72
C LEU A 34 6.67 5.67 5.42
N ASP A 35 5.59 5.05 5.00
CA ASP A 35 5.04 3.86 5.65
C ASP A 35 4.79 2.73 4.64
N HIS A 36 5.35 1.54 4.90
CA HIS A 36 4.89 0.33 4.22
C HIS A 36 3.54 -0.09 4.77
N VAL A 37 2.51 -0.07 3.92
CA VAL A 37 1.13 -0.38 4.26
C VAL A 37 0.55 -1.48 3.36
N GLY A 38 -0.71 -1.83 3.62
CA GLY A 38 -1.40 -2.86 2.86
C GLY A 38 -0.97 -4.29 3.22
N SER A 39 -1.42 -5.25 2.42
CA SER A 39 -1.29 -6.67 2.77
C SER A 39 0.15 -7.21 2.73
N THR A 40 1.02 -6.64 1.90
CA THR A 40 2.44 -7.02 1.84
C THR A 40 3.21 -6.59 3.08
N ALA A 41 2.66 -5.64 3.85
CA ALA A 41 3.21 -5.16 5.10
C ALA A 41 2.79 -6.00 6.32
N VAL A 42 2.01 -7.07 6.15
CA VAL A 42 1.53 -7.93 7.26
C VAL A 42 2.13 -9.33 7.12
N PRO A 43 2.94 -9.80 8.10
CA PRO A 43 3.55 -11.12 8.04
C PRO A 43 2.51 -12.24 7.87
N GLY A 44 2.81 -13.21 7.02
CA GLY A 44 1.93 -14.36 6.78
C GLY A 44 0.66 -14.08 5.97
N LEU A 45 0.35 -12.83 5.65
CA LEU A 45 -0.89 -12.48 4.96
C LEU A 45 -0.74 -12.66 3.44
N ILE A 46 -1.65 -13.41 2.82
CA ILE A 46 -1.71 -13.51 1.35
C ILE A 46 -1.88 -12.11 0.73
N ALA A 47 -1.20 -11.85 -0.38
CA ALA A 47 -1.27 -10.55 -1.03
C ALA A 47 -1.07 -10.65 -2.55
N LYS A 48 -1.47 -9.60 -3.26
CA LYS A 48 -0.93 -9.34 -4.59
C LYS A 48 0.53 -8.91 -4.44
N PRO A 49 1.45 -9.33 -5.33
CA PRO A 49 2.86 -8.96 -5.26
C PRO A 49 3.05 -7.50 -5.71
N LYS A 50 2.58 -6.58 -4.88
CA LYS A 50 2.67 -5.14 -5.12
C LYS A 50 2.83 -4.42 -3.78
N LEU A 51 3.94 -3.70 -3.60
CA LEU A 51 4.14 -2.88 -2.41
C LEU A 51 3.21 -1.66 -2.44
N HIS A 52 2.79 -1.24 -1.28
CA HIS A 52 2.08 0.03 -1.07
C HIS A 52 2.85 0.86 -0.04
N ILE A 53 3.28 2.04 -0.46
CA ILE A 53 3.98 3.00 0.40
C ILE A 53 3.14 4.26 0.50
N ASP A 54 2.79 4.64 1.72
CA ASP A 54 2.22 5.95 1.99
C ASP A 54 3.34 6.96 2.18
N VAL A 55 3.21 8.08 1.49
CA VAL A 55 4.11 9.23 1.59
C VAL A 55 3.30 10.37 2.19
N THR A 56 3.47 10.60 3.49
CA THR A 56 2.90 11.79 4.14
C THR A 56 3.85 12.95 3.94
N LEU A 57 3.39 14.02 3.30
CA LEU A 57 4.20 15.18 3.02
C LEU A 57 4.32 16.11 4.24
N ALA A 58 5.42 16.81 4.33
CA ALA A 58 5.58 17.88 5.31
C ALA A 58 4.63 19.05 4.98
N PRO A 59 4.21 19.85 5.98
CA PRO A 59 3.38 21.03 5.76
C PRO A 59 3.95 21.96 4.68
N GLY A 60 3.09 22.47 3.83
CA GLY A 60 3.47 23.37 2.73
C GLY A 60 3.84 22.68 1.42
N PHE A 61 3.98 21.34 1.38
CA PHE A 61 4.21 20.62 0.14
C PHE A 61 2.93 20.02 -0.44
N SER A 62 2.81 20.12 -1.77
CA SER A 62 1.64 19.64 -2.52
C SER A 62 1.83 18.25 -3.08
N PRO A 63 0.90 17.30 -2.84
CA PRO A 63 0.91 16.00 -3.50
C PRO A 63 0.94 16.08 -5.03
N ALA A 64 0.22 17.04 -5.62
CA ALA A 64 0.17 17.23 -7.07
C ALA A 64 1.51 17.74 -7.63
N ALA A 65 2.19 18.66 -6.94
CA ALA A 65 3.52 19.10 -7.36
C ALA A 65 4.54 17.97 -7.31
N LEU A 66 4.52 17.19 -6.21
CA LEU A 66 5.43 16.06 -6.06
C LEU A 66 5.17 14.95 -7.09
N SER A 67 3.90 14.71 -7.47
CA SER A 67 3.60 13.70 -8.48
C SER A 67 4.26 14.03 -9.83
N ASN A 68 4.32 15.30 -10.22
CA ASN A 68 4.99 15.74 -11.44
C ASN A 68 6.50 15.44 -11.39
N ASP A 69 7.15 15.68 -10.24
CA ASP A 69 8.57 15.38 -10.07
C ASP A 69 8.85 13.87 -10.19
N LEU A 70 7.97 13.04 -9.62
CA LEU A 70 8.11 11.59 -9.62
C LEU A 70 7.96 10.95 -11.02
N LEU A 71 7.34 11.64 -11.99
CA LEU A 71 7.30 11.17 -13.38
C LEU A 71 8.72 10.97 -13.94
N LEU A 72 9.68 11.81 -13.55
CA LEU A 72 11.08 11.72 -13.98
C LEU A 72 11.79 10.47 -13.45
N TYR A 73 11.23 9.82 -12.43
CA TYR A 73 11.76 8.60 -11.81
C TYR A 73 10.98 7.34 -12.21
N GLY A 74 10.25 7.40 -13.31
CA GLY A 74 9.52 6.26 -13.90
C GLY A 74 8.21 5.91 -13.16
N TYR A 75 7.68 6.84 -12.38
CA TYR A 75 6.33 6.70 -11.84
C TYR A 75 5.28 7.17 -12.85
N HIS A 76 4.09 6.59 -12.76
CA HIS A 76 2.92 6.96 -13.54
C HIS A 76 1.80 7.39 -12.61
N ASP A 77 1.18 8.53 -12.89
CA ASP A 77 -0.01 9.00 -12.16
C ASP A 77 -1.21 8.12 -12.50
N LEU A 78 -1.94 7.67 -11.51
CA LEU A 78 -3.17 6.89 -11.67
C LEU A 78 -4.43 7.77 -11.82
N GLY A 79 -4.24 9.09 -11.85
CA GLY A 79 -5.29 10.08 -12.07
C GLY A 79 -6.21 10.30 -10.87
N ALA A 80 -7.33 10.99 -11.16
CA ALA A 80 -8.26 11.52 -10.16
C ALA A 80 -9.09 10.48 -9.39
N ARG A 81 -8.99 9.20 -9.76
CA ARG A 81 -9.86 8.12 -9.26
C ARG A 81 -9.83 7.94 -7.73
N PHE A 82 -8.80 8.46 -7.07
CA PHE A 82 -8.56 8.27 -5.64
C PHE A 82 -8.10 9.57 -4.95
N ARG A 83 -8.54 10.74 -5.44
CA ARG A 83 -8.05 12.04 -4.94
C ARG A 83 -8.42 12.33 -3.48
N GLU A 84 -9.49 11.75 -2.96
CA GLU A 84 -9.87 11.90 -1.55
C GLU A 84 -8.82 11.29 -0.61
N ASP A 85 -8.11 10.25 -1.08
CA ASP A 85 -7.05 9.57 -0.34
C ASP A 85 -5.63 10.09 -0.64
N GLY A 86 -5.50 11.09 -1.49
CA GLY A 86 -4.21 11.61 -1.98
C GLY A 86 -3.94 11.26 -3.45
N VAL A 87 -2.79 11.69 -3.97
CA VAL A 87 -2.36 11.37 -5.34
C VAL A 87 -1.72 9.99 -5.36
N GLN A 88 -2.23 9.11 -6.22
CA GLN A 88 -1.69 7.76 -6.34
C GLN A 88 -0.79 7.63 -7.55
N MET A 89 0.44 7.18 -7.31
CA MET A 89 1.44 6.89 -8.33
C MET A 89 1.72 5.39 -8.38
N THR A 90 2.05 4.86 -9.55
CA THR A 90 2.49 3.45 -9.68
C THR A 90 3.77 3.37 -10.46
N ARG A 91 4.58 2.35 -10.15
CA ARG A 91 5.79 2.00 -10.89
C ARG A 91 5.82 0.48 -11.10
N PRO A 92 6.16 0.01 -12.31
CA PRO A 92 6.34 -1.43 -12.57
C PRO A 92 7.50 -2.00 -11.75
N ALA A 93 7.61 -3.33 -11.72
CA ALA A 93 8.79 -3.98 -11.15
C ALA A 93 10.06 -3.58 -11.94
N GLY A 94 11.13 -3.36 -11.22
CA GLY A 94 12.40 -2.93 -11.81
C GLY A 94 13.36 -2.40 -10.76
N PRO A 95 14.50 -1.82 -11.17
CA PRO A 95 15.43 -1.17 -10.28
C PRO A 95 14.74 -0.05 -9.46
N GLY A 96 15.21 0.23 -8.26
CA GLY A 96 14.70 1.32 -7.41
C GLY A 96 14.78 2.70 -8.09
N PRO A 97 14.06 3.70 -7.60
CA PRO A 97 14.03 5.04 -8.24
C PRO A 97 15.40 5.75 -8.27
N ARG A 98 16.31 5.36 -7.37
CA ARG A 98 17.70 5.86 -7.32
C ARG A 98 18.75 4.84 -7.80
N SER A 99 18.34 3.85 -8.57
CA SER A 99 19.24 2.77 -9.02
C SER A 99 20.47 3.26 -9.77
N ASN A 100 20.37 4.38 -10.49
CA ASN A 100 21.52 4.95 -11.21
C ASN A 100 22.65 5.47 -10.30
N GLU A 101 22.36 5.64 -9.01
CA GLU A 101 23.31 6.12 -7.99
C GLU A 101 23.91 4.97 -7.16
N ARG A 102 23.51 3.72 -7.42
CA ARG A 102 23.96 2.52 -6.69
C ARG A 102 24.75 1.58 -7.60
N GLU A 103 25.84 1.02 -7.08
CA GLU A 103 26.64 0.01 -7.80
C GLU A 103 25.84 -1.29 -8.02
N ASN A 104 24.95 -1.68 -7.09
CA ASN A 104 24.13 -2.86 -7.18
C ASN A 104 22.65 -2.46 -7.32
N GLN A 105 22.08 -2.70 -8.49
CA GLN A 105 20.66 -2.43 -8.77
C GLN A 105 19.79 -3.59 -8.27
N GLU A 106 19.29 -3.48 -7.04
CA GLU A 106 18.31 -4.43 -6.56
C GLU A 106 16.95 -4.22 -7.21
N LEU A 107 16.32 -5.33 -7.60
CA LEU A 107 14.98 -5.31 -8.18
C LEU A 107 13.93 -5.18 -7.09
N ILE A 108 13.05 -4.21 -7.25
CA ILE A 108 11.87 -3.99 -6.42
C ILE A 108 10.64 -4.42 -7.20
N ILE A 109 9.74 -5.18 -6.59
CA ILE A 109 8.47 -5.55 -7.24
C ILE A 109 7.66 -4.29 -7.57
N ALA A 110 6.65 -4.45 -8.43
CA ALA A 110 5.71 -3.37 -8.74
C ALA A 110 5.19 -2.73 -7.44
N HIS A 111 5.08 -1.41 -7.43
CA HIS A 111 4.65 -0.71 -6.22
C HIS A 111 3.76 0.49 -6.53
N ARG A 112 3.07 0.93 -5.50
CA ARG A 112 2.20 2.10 -5.50
C ARG A 112 2.61 3.04 -4.38
N LEU A 113 2.68 4.32 -4.69
CA LEU A 113 2.79 5.39 -3.72
C LEU A 113 1.42 6.05 -3.55
N CYS A 114 1.09 6.44 -2.32
CA CYS A 114 -0.01 7.34 -2.03
C CYS A 114 0.57 8.60 -1.41
N LEU A 115 0.55 9.69 -2.16
CA LEU A 115 1.09 10.98 -1.75
C LEU A 115 -0.03 11.74 -1.02
N CYS A 116 0.12 11.93 0.27
CA CYS A 116 -0.89 12.55 1.13
C CYS A 116 -0.36 13.84 1.74
N ALA A 117 -1.21 14.85 1.83
CA ALA A 117 -0.90 16.05 2.62
C ALA A 117 -0.75 15.70 4.11
N SER A 118 -0.11 16.59 4.87
CA SER A 118 0.18 16.37 6.29
C SER A 118 -1.06 16.19 7.18
N ASP A 119 -2.18 16.76 6.77
CA ASP A 119 -3.47 16.71 7.47
C ASP A 119 -4.42 15.60 6.96
N CYS A 120 -4.00 14.83 5.97
CA CYS A 120 -4.79 13.74 5.42
C CYS A 120 -4.92 12.59 6.44
N PRO A 121 -6.15 12.14 6.81
CA PRO A 121 -6.34 11.08 7.80
C PRO A 121 -6.02 9.67 7.26
N SER A 122 -6.04 9.48 5.95
CA SER A 122 -5.94 8.16 5.32
C SER A 122 -4.65 7.39 5.65
N PRO A 123 -3.45 8.00 5.71
CA PRO A 123 -2.24 7.28 6.11
C PRO A 123 -2.33 6.70 7.53
N GLU A 124 -2.91 7.45 8.47
CA GLU A 124 -3.10 6.96 9.84
C GLU A 124 -4.07 5.78 9.89
N GLN A 125 -5.18 5.86 9.16
CA GLN A 125 -6.16 4.76 9.07
C GLN A 125 -5.52 3.50 8.48
N ARG A 126 -4.72 3.63 7.41
CA ARG A 126 -4.02 2.49 6.79
C ARG A 126 -2.98 1.87 7.73
N ARG A 127 -2.26 2.69 8.52
CA ARG A 127 -1.35 2.19 9.56
C ARG A 127 -2.13 1.45 10.65
N LYS A 128 -3.19 2.03 11.21
CA LYS A 128 -4.04 1.39 12.23
C LYS A 128 -4.57 0.05 11.75
N PHE A 129 -5.06 -0.03 10.52
CA PHE A 129 -5.54 -1.28 9.95
C PHE A 129 -4.42 -2.32 9.79
N ARG A 130 -3.26 -1.93 9.25
CA ARG A 130 -2.07 -2.79 9.16
C ARG A 130 -1.67 -3.33 10.53
N ASP A 131 -1.58 -2.46 11.52
CA ASP A 131 -1.09 -2.81 12.86
C ASP A 131 -2.10 -3.69 13.61
N ALA A 132 -3.40 -3.49 13.41
CA ALA A 132 -4.44 -4.39 13.91
C ALA A 132 -4.28 -5.81 13.33
N LEU A 133 -4.02 -5.94 12.02
CA LEU A 133 -3.77 -7.24 11.39
C LEU A 133 -2.45 -7.88 11.84
N ARG A 134 -1.43 -7.09 12.17
CA ARG A 134 -0.16 -7.59 12.72
C ARG A 134 -0.32 -8.09 14.18
N GLY A 135 -1.17 -7.42 14.95
CA GLY A 135 -1.41 -7.74 16.35
C GLY A 135 -2.39 -8.89 16.60
N ASP A 136 -3.20 -9.25 15.61
CA ASP A 136 -4.23 -10.29 15.73
C ASP A 136 -4.22 -11.25 14.54
N ALA A 137 -3.64 -12.44 14.78
CA ALA A 137 -3.55 -13.50 13.76
C ALA A 137 -4.93 -14.02 13.32
N SER A 138 -5.94 -14.02 14.22
CA SER A 138 -7.32 -14.42 13.88
C SER A 138 -7.95 -13.39 12.93
N LEU A 139 -7.78 -12.10 13.21
CA LEU A 139 -8.22 -11.02 12.35
C LEU A 139 -7.56 -11.09 10.97
N ALA A 140 -6.25 -11.31 10.93
CA ALA A 140 -5.51 -11.50 9.68
C ALA A 140 -6.01 -12.70 8.89
N GLY A 141 -6.31 -13.82 9.56
CA GLY A 141 -6.90 -15.02 8.96
C GLY A 141 -8.27 -14.76 8.34
N ARG A 142 -9.16 -14.06 9.04
CA ARG A 142 -10.49 -13.65 8.52
C ARG A 142 -10.36 -12.73 7.31
N TYR A 143 -9.43 -11.78 7.36
CA TYR A 143 -9.16 -10.90 6.22
C TYR A 143 -8.59 -11.66 5.03
N ALA A 144 -7.74 -12.66 5.26
CA ALA A 144 -7.23 -13.54 4.21
C ALA A 144 -8.35 -14.35 3.56
N ALA A 145 -9.28 -14.91 4.35
CA ALA A 145 -10.45 -15.64 3.84
C ALA A 145 -11.36 -14.73 3.00
N LEU A 146 -11.65 -13.54 3.50
CA LEU A 146 -12.42 -12.54 2.74
C LEU A 146 -11.77 -12.25 1.38
N LYS A 147 -10.45 -12.01 1.35
CA LYS A 147 -9.73 -11.72 0.10
C LYS A 147 -9.78 -12.87 -0.90
N ARG A 148 -9.67 -14.14 -0.43
CA ARG A 148 -9.81 -15.31 -1.31
C ARG A 148 -11.20 -15.36 -1.92
N ASN A 149 -12.25 -15.18 -1.11
CA ASN A 149 -13.63 -15.19 -1.58
C ASN A 149 -13.90 -14.08 -2.61
N LEU A 150 -13.39 -12.87 -2.35
CA LEU A 150 -13.52 -11.75 -3.28
C LEU A 150 -12.76 -11.99 -4.58
N ALA A 151 -11.56 -12.58 -4.51
CA ALA A 151 -10.78 -12.93 -5.69
C ALA A 151 -11.47 -13.99 -6.57
N LEU A 152 -12.22 -14.91 -5.96
CA LEU A 152 -13.03 -15.90 -6.68
C LEU A 152 -14.31 -15.29 -7.27
N LYS A 153 -14.93 -14.33 -6.57
CA LYS A 153 -16.16 -13.63 -7.04
C LYS A 153 -15.87 -12.63 -8.16
N ALA A 154 -14.65 -12.09 -8.23
CA ALA A 154 -14.24 -11.21 -9.31
C ALA A 154 -14.38 -11.95 -10.65
N GLY A 155 -15.18 -11.41 -11.57
CA GLY A 155 -15.49 -12.04 -12.85
C GLY A 155 -14.30 -12.14 -13.81
N SER A 156 -13.22 -11.35 -13.54
CA SER A 156 -11.98 -11.37 -14.29
C SER A 156 -10.79 -10.93 -13.42
N PRO A 157 -9.53 -11.18 -13.85
CA PRO A 157 -8.34 -10.69 -13.14
C PRO A 157 -8.27 -9.15 -13.07
N SER A 158 -9.07 -8.45 -13.87
CA SER A 158 -9.15 -6.98 -13.93
C SER A 158 -10.39 -6.40 -13.24
N ASP A 159 -11.25 -7.22 -12.64
CA ASP A 159 -12.41 -6.77 -11.86
C ASP A 159 -11.98 -6.27 -10.47
N TRP A 160 -11.27 -5.15 -10.49
CA TRP A 160 -10.76 -4.51 -9.29
C TRP A 160 -11.84 -3.85 -8.44
N GLU A 161 -12.95 -3.47 -9.06
CA GLU A 161 -14.05 -2.80 -8.37
C GLU A 161 -14.73 -3.74 -7.39
N THR A 162 -15.18 -4.91 -7.85
CA THR A 162 -15.78 -5.95 -7.00
C THR A 162 -14.80 -6.37 -5.88
N TYR A 163 -13.52 -6.55 -6.22
CA TYR A 163 -12.51 -6.94 -5.23
C TYR A 163 -12.22 -5.85 -4.20
N ASN A 164 -12.20 -4.58 -4.58
CA ASN A 164 -11.86 -3.50 -3.67
C ASN A 164 -13.05 -3.07 -2.82
N SER A 165 -14.24 -2.90 -3.40
CA SER A 165 -15.45 -2.53 -2.67
C SER A 165 -15.83 -3.58 -1.61
N GLY A 166 -15.65 -4.87 -1.92
CA GLY A 166 -15.96 -5.95 -0.99
C GLY A 166 -15.10 -6.00 0.29
N LYS A 167 -14.04 -5.19 0.38
CA LYS A 167 -13.20 -5.09 1.59
C LYS A 167 -13.60 -3.94 2.51
N THR A 168 -14.36 -2.98 2.02
CA THR A 168 -14.62 -1.70 2.70
C THR A 168 -15.24 -1.92 4.07
N SER A 169 -16.33 -2.66 4.17
CA SER A 169 -17.03 -2.91 5.44
C SER A 169 -16.14 -3.63 6.47
N PHE A 170 -15.27 -4.54 6.04
CA PHE A 170 -14.33 -5.21 6.93
C PHE A 170 -13.31 -4.20 7.49
N ILE A 171 -12.75 -3.34 6.63
CA ILE A 171 -11.78 -2.33 7.03
C ILE A 171 -12.42 -1.33 8.00
N GLU A 172 -13.60 -0.82 7.69
CA GLU A 172 -14.36 0.09 8.55
C GLU A 172 -14.68 -0.52 9.92
N GLY A 173 -15.12 -1.77 9.96
CA GLY A 173 -15.39 -2.49 11.20
C GLY A 173 -14.14 -2.67 12.08
N VAL A 174 -12.96 -2.85 11.49
CA VAL A 174 -11.70 -2.90 12.23
C VAL A 174 -11.32 -1.51 12.76
N LEU A 175 -11.47 -0.47 11.95
CA LEU A 175 -11.10 0.90 12.33
C LEU A 175 -12.04 1.50 13.40
N SER A 176 -13.34 1.14 13.39
CA SER A 176 -14.31 1.55 14.39
C SER A 176 -14.19 0.78 15.72
N GLY A 177 -13.37 -0.26 15.79
CA GLY A 177 -13.25 -1.14 16.95
C GLY A 177 -14.38 -2.19 17.06
N GLU A 178 -15.36 -2.21 16.17
CA GLU A 178 -16.42 -3.22 16.12
C GLU A 178 -15.89 -4.60 15.74
N GLY A 179 -14.84 -4.63 14.91
CA GLY A 179 -14.18 -5.87 14.52
C GLY A 179 -13.60 -6.67 15.68
N MET A 180 -13.27 -6.04 16.79
CA MET A 180 -12.80 -6.70 18.02
C MET A 180 -13.94 -7.26 18.89
N ARG A 181 -15.16 -6.71 18.80
CA ARG A 181 -16.31 -7.16 19.60
C ARG A 181 -16.98 -8.44 19.09
N LEU A 182 -16.75 -8.81 17.82
CA LEU A 182 -17.29 -10.04 17.22
C LEU A 182 -16.51 -11.31 17.62
N ILE A 183 -15.44 -11.18 18.41
CA ILE A 183 -14.59 -12.30 18.88
C ILE A 183 -15.07 -12.85 20.23
N GLN A 184 -15.96 -12.17 20.95
CA GLN A 184 -16.40 -12.54 22.30
C GLN A 184 -17.84 -13.15 22.38
N ARG A 185 -18.38 -13.63 21.23
CA ARG A 185 -19.65 -14.37 21.22
C ARG A 185 -19.52 -15.73 20.57
#